data_0237b5c14dcc339b4622f3090b902baf
#
_entry.id   0237b5c14dcc339b4622f3090b902baf
#
_cell.length_a   1.000
_cell.length_b   1.000
_cell.length_c   1.000
_cell.angle_alpha   90.00
_cell.angle_beta   90.00
_cell.angle_gamma   90.00
#
_symmetry.space_group_name_H-M   'P 1'
#
loop_
_entity.id
_entity.type
_entity.pdbx_description
1 polymer ?
#
loop_
_entity_poly.entity_id
_entity_poly.type
_entity_poly.pdbx_seq_one_letter_code
_entity_poly.pdbx_strand_id
1 'polypeptide(L)'
;GTGLGGLVSEIDIKFTLSYEQIPHFPVSTVEGHSGKLIFGYISQRPVIVMQGRFHYYEGYTMQQVVFPVRVMKYLGISTLLLSNASGGVNPAFEIGDVMILNDHINLLPNNPLMGKNIKELGPRFPDMSEPYDKKIIAKAHGIAQGLGYNVHEGVYVSVSGPCFET
;
A
#
# COMPACT_ATOMS: atom_id res chain seq x y z
N GLY A 1 -4.98 -5.48 -4.38
CA GLY A 1 -5.38 -5.78 -2.99
C GLY A 1 -6.76 -6.41 -2.95
N THR A 2 -7.11 -7.02 -1.83
CA THR A 2 -8.42 -7.64 -1.64
C THR A 2 -9.52 -6.60 -1.84
N GLY A 3 -10.52 -6.91 -2.66
CA GLY A 3 -11.64 -6.02 -2.97
C GLY A 3 -11.41 -4.96 -4.07
N LEU A 4 -10.17 -4.75 -4.51
CA LEU A 4 -9.84 -3.72 -5.53
C LEU A 4 -9.58 -4.29 -6.93
N GLY A 5 -9.98 -5.54 -7.22
CA GLY A 5 -9.79 -6.16 -8.54
C GLY A 5 -10.43 -5.36 -9.67
N GLY A 6 -11.58 -4.73 -9.41
CA GLY A 6 -12.28 -3.87 -10.38
C GLY A 6 -11.54 -2.59 -10.76
N LEU A 7 -10.60 -2.11 -9.93
CA LEU A 7 -9.84 -0.90 -10.26
C LEU A 7 -9.02 -1.05 -11.55
N VAL A 8 -8.57 -2.26 -11.87
CA VAL A 8 -7.77 -2.51 -13.09
C VAL A 8 -8.58 -2.23 -14.36
N SER A 9 -9.88 -2.46 -14.35
CA SER A 9 -10.77 -2.16 -15.50
C SER A 9 -10.95 -0.66 -15.77
N GLU A 10 -10.67 0.18 -14.78
CA GLU A 10 -10.73 1.64 -14.91
C GLU A 10 -9.43 2.26 -15.44
N ILE A 11 -8.40 1.46 -15.64
CA ILE A 11 -7.09 1.93 -16.09
C ILE A 11 -7.02 1.89 -17.61
N ASP A 12 -6.72 3.02 -18.24
CA ASP A 12 -6.23 3.07 -19.62
C ASP A 12 -4.77 2.56 -19.63
N ILE A 13 -4.61 1.25 -19.75
CA ILE A 13 -3.32 0.56 -19.63
C ILE A 13 -2.46 0.87 -20.84
N LYS A 14 -1.26 1.39 -20.62
CA LYS A 14 -0.26 1.65 -21.65
C LYS A 14 0.82 0.57 -21.70
N PHE A 15 1.19 0.06 -20.53
CA PHE A 15 2.24 -0.95 -20.43
C PHE A 15 2.05 -1.82 -19.18
N THR A 16 2.47 -3.07 -19.27
CA THR A 16 2.41 -4.03 -18.15
C THR A 16 3.70 -4.84 -18.10
N LEU A 17 4.26 -4.99 -16.89
CA LEU A 17 5.41 -5.84 -16.61
C LEU A 17 5.03 -6.90 -15.56
N SER A 18 5.31 -8.17 -15.84
CA SER A 18 5.29 -9.20 -14.80
C SER A 18 6.41 -8.94 -13.78
N TYR A 19 6.16 -9.19 -12.50
CA TYR A 19 7.19 -9.04 -11.47
C TYR A 19 8.43 -9.91 -11.74
N GLU A 20 8.26 -11.06 -12.34
CA GLU A 20 9.34 -11.97 -12.75
C GLU A 20 10.29 -11.35 -13.80
N GLN A 21 9.80 -10.39 -14.58
CA GLN A 21 10.60 -9.69 -15.60
C GLN A 21 11.42 -8.52 -14.99
N ILE A 22 11.15 -8.13 -13.74
CA ILE A 22 11.81 -7.02 -13.08
C ILE A 22 12.94 -7.56 -12.21
N PRO A 23 14.20 -7.22 -12.47
CA PRO A 23 15.31 -7.70 -11.67
C PRO A 23 15.13 -7.41 -10.16
N HIS A 24 15.38 -8.40 -9.33
CA HIS A 24 15.29 -8.33 -7.86
C HIS A 24 13.88 -8.05 -7.30
N PHE A 25 12.86 -8.01 -8.14
CA PHE A 25 11.50 -7.83 -7.67
C PHE A 25 11.01 -9.11 -7.00
N PRO A 26 10.40 -9.05 -5.81
CA PRO A 26 9.78 -10.22 -5.21
C PRO A 26 8.62 -10.73 -6.07
N VAL A 27 8.41 -12.02 -6.06
CA VAL A 27 7.27 -12.67 -6.73
C VAL A 27 6.33 -13.22 -5.67
N SER A 28 5.02 -13.23 -5.94
CA SER A 28 4.07 -13.84 -5.01
C SER A 28 4.31 -15.35 -4.96
N THR A 29 4.37 -15.91 -3.74
CA THR A 29 4.44 -17.36 -3.51
C THR A 29 3.06 -18.00 -3.45
N VAL A 30 1.99 -17.19 -3.49
CA VAL A 30 0.60 -17.65 -3.45
C VAL A 30 0.17 -18.10 -4.84
N GLU A 31 -0.25 -19.36 -4.95
CA GLU A 31 -0.69 -19.99 -6.18
C GLU A 31 -1.79 -19.17 -6.90
N GLY A 32 -1.63 -18.93 -8.20
CA GLY A 32 -2.57 -18.16 -9.01
C GLY A 32 -2.41 -16.62 -8.98
N HIS A 33 -1.41 -16.10 -8.28
CA HIS A 33 -1.15 -14.64 -8.20
C HIS A 33 0.10 -14.23 -8.97
N SER A 34 0.01 -14.22 -10.31
CA SER A 34 1.04 -13.57 -11.14
C SER A 34 0.98 -12.06 -10.90
N GLY A 35 1.92 -11.56 -10.13
CA GLY A 35 2.02 -10.12 -9.85
C GLY A 35 2.44 -9.33 -11.09
N LYS A 36 1.84 -8.18 -11.29
CA LYS A 36 2.13 -7.27 -12.40
C LYS A 36 2.26 -5.84 -11.93
N LEU A 37 3.17 -5.12 -12.55
CA LEU A 37 3.25 -3.67 -12.47
C LEU A 37 2.57 -3.09 -13.72
N ILE A 38 1.53 -2.30 -13.53
CA ILE A 38 0.72 -1.72 -14.59
C ILE A 38 1.00 -0.23 -14.64
N PHE A 39 1.31 0.26 -15.84
CA PHE A 39 1.50 1.67 -16.14
C PHE A 39 0.35 2.15 -17.03
N GLY A 40 -0.29 3.24 -16.66
CA GLY A 40 -1.43 3.73 -17.41
C GLY A 40 -2.00 5.02 -16.84
N TYR A 41 -3.25 5.28 -17.15
CA TYR A 41 -3.96 6.48 -16.70
C TYR A 41 -5.30 6.14 -16.08
N ILE A 42 -5.64 6.84 -15.00
CA ILE A 42 -7.00 6.89 -14.44
C ILE A 42 -7.44 8.35 -14.52
N SER A 43 -8.56 8.62 -15.22
CA SER A 43 -9.08 9.98 -15.41
C SER A 43 -7.99 10.97 -15.85
N GLN A 44 -7.16 10.60 -16.83
CA GLN A 44 -6.04 11.36 -17.39
C GLN A 44 -4.85 11.59 -16.41
N ARG A 45 -4.87 10.98 -15.23
CA ARG A 45 -3.75 11.01 -14.29
C ARG A 45 -2.85 9.80 -14.49
N PRO A 46 -1.53 9.99 -14.69
CA PRO A 46 -0.62 8.86 -14.81
C PRO A 46 -0.55 8.09 -13.49
N VAL A 47 -0.62 6.78 -13.57
CA VAL A 47 -0.58 5.88 -12.42
C VAL A 47 0.36 4.70 -12.66
N ILE A 48 0.97 4.23 -11.57
CA ILE A 48 1.64 2.94 -11.50
C ILE A 48 0.84 2.10 -10.50
N VAL A 49 0.35 0.95 -10.93
CA VAL A 49 -0.48 0.08 -10.09
C VAL A 49 0.18 -1.28 -9.90
N MET A 50 0.32 -1.70 -8.68
CA MET A 50 0.71 -3.06 -8.32
C MET A 50 -0.53 -3.95 -8.31
N GLN A 51 -0.67 -4.80 -9.31
CA GLN A 51 -1.67 -5.87 -9.31
C GLN A 51 -1.02 -7.13 -8.74
N GLY A 52 -1.45 -7.53 -7.56
CA GLY A 52 -0.80 -8.55 -6.77
C GLY A 52 0.20 -7.95 -5.77
N ARG A 53 0.46 -8.70 -4.71
CA ARG A 53 1.28 -8.30 -3.59
C ARG A 53 2.04 -9.51 -3.05
N PHE A 54 3.15 -9.26 -2.39
CA PHE A 54 3.88 -10.22 -1.56
C PHE A 54 3.95 -9.64 -0.14
N HIS A 55 4.07 -10.53 0.82
CA HIS A 55 3.94 -10.16 2.23
C HIS A 55 5.18 -10.60 3.01
N TYR A 56 5.41 -9.95 4.14
CA TYR A 56 6.51 -10.27 5.04
C TYR A 56 6.45 -11.73 5.52
N TYR A 57 5.24 -12.25 5.82
CA TYR A 57 5.07 -13.63 6.28
C TYR A 57 5.38 -14.70 5.20
N GLU A 58 5.52 -14.33 3.94
CA GLU A 58 5.95 -15.23 2.86
C GLU A 58 7.46 -15.53 2.93
N GLY A 59 8.18 -14.98 3.92
CA GLY A 59 9.61 -15.19 4.13
C GLY A 59 10.51 -14.13 3.50
N TYR A 60 9.96 -13.08 2.92
CA TYR A 60 10.73 -11.96 2.39
C TYR A 60 11.31 -11.11 3.50
N THR A 61 12.53 -10.63 3.30
CA THR A 61 13.11 -9.61 4.18
C THR A 61 12.33 -8.29 4.04
N MET A 62 12.38 -7.45 5.07
CA MET A 62 11.74 -6.14 5.02
C MET A 62 12.28 -5.27 3.87
N GLN A 63 13.56 -5.41 3.51
CA GLN A 63 14.16 -4.71 2.38
C GLN A 63 13.54 -5.14 1.03
N GLN A 64 13.24 -6.43 0.88
CA GLN A 64 12.55 -6.94 -0.31
C GLN A 64 11.11 -6.45 -0.36
N VAL A 65 10.39 -6.45 0.77
CA VAL A 65 8.99 -5.99 0.84
C VAL A 65 8.84 -4.52 0.42
N VAL A 66 9.79 -3.66 0.81
CA VAL A 66 9.72 -2.23 0.46
C VAL A 66 10.39 -1.89 -0.88
N PHE A 67 11.08 -2.85 -1.50
CA PHE A 67 11.81 -2.62 -2.75
C PHE A 67 10.93 -2.02 -3.86
N PRO A 68 9.70 -2.52 -4.13
CA PRO A 68 8.83 -1.93 -5.14
C PRO A 68 8.47 -0.47 -4.87
N VAL A 69 8.26 -0.09 -3.61
CA VAL A 69 7.96 1.30 -3.24
C VAL A 69 9.16 2.19 -3.58
N ARG A 70 10.38 1.71 -3.30
CA ARG A 70 11.62 2.43 -3.65
C ARG A 70 11.79 2.56 -5.17
N VAL A 71 11.52 1.49 -5.93
CA VAL A 71 11.51 1.53 -7.40
C VAL A 71 10.52 2.58 -7.92
N MET A 72 9.29 2.56 -7.43
CA MET A 72 8.28 3.54 -7.83
C MET A 72 8.70 4.98 -7.47
N LYS A 73 9.41 5.18 -6.34
CA LYS A 73 9.98 6.50 -6.00
C LYS A 73 10.99 6.96 -7.03
N TYR A 74 11.88 6.10 -7.49
CA TYR A 74 12.83 6.42 -8.57
C TYR A 74 12.14 6.65 -9.92
N LEU A 75 11.00 6.03 -10.15
CA LEU A 75 10.16 6.29 -11.32
C LEU A 75 9.37 7.62 -11.22
N GLY A 76 9.50 8.34 -10.11
CA GLY A 76 8.98 9.70 -9.96
C GLY A 76 7.59 9.82 -9.38
N ILE A 77 7.06 8.79 -8.70
CA ILE A 77 5.77 8.97 -8.01
C ILE A 77 5.88 10.07 -6.95
N SER A 78 4.85 10.89 -6.85
CA SER A 78 4.70 11.92 -5.81
C SER A 78 3.70 11.55 -4.74
N THR A 79 2.80 10.63 -5.03
CA THR A 79 1.74 10.17 -4.12
C THR A 79 1.69 8.65 -4.11
N LEU A 80 1.62 8.06 -2.94
CA LEU A 80 1.45 6.62 -2.74
C LEU A 80 0.10 6.38 -2.05
N LEU A 81 -0.75 5.57 -2.66
CA LEU A 81 -2.00 5.10 -2.08
C LEU A 81 -1.86 3.61 -1.74
N LEU A 82 -2.14 3.25 -0.52
CA LEU A 82 -2.08 1.87 -0.01
C LEU A 82 -3.44 1.44 0.50
N SER A 83 -3.79 0.18 0.24
CA SER A 83 -4.99 -0.44 0.79
C SER A 83 -4.73 -1.89 1.16
N ASN A 84 -5.35 -2.36 2.21
CA ASN A 84 -5.32 -3.74 2.65
C ASN A 84 -6.60 -4.09 3.38
N ALA A 85 -6.92 -5.38 3.48
CA ALA A 85 -7.89 -5.87 4.43
C ALA A 85 -7.24 -5.96 5.81
N SER A 86 -8.01 -5.71 6.87
CA SER A 86 -7.54 -5.86 8.25
C SER A 86 -8.71 -6.21 9.19
N GLY A 87 -8.41 -6.73 10.37
CA GLY A 87 -9.39 -6.91 11.44
C GLY A 87 -9.80 -5.56 12.04
N GLY A 88 -11.08 -5.39 12.34
CA GLY A 88 -11.60 -4.23 13.07
C GLY A 88 -11.59 -4.51 14.57
N VAL A 89 -10.88 -3.67 15.35
CA VAL A 89 -10.84 -3.76 16.83
C VAL A 89 -11.94 -2.90 17.47
N ASN A 90 -12.37 -1.84 16.77
CA ASN A 90 -13.47 -1.00 17.25
C ASN A 90 -14.81 -1.75 17.11
N PRO A 91 -15.57 -1.94 18.20
CA PRO A 91 -16.84 -2.67 18.16
C PRO A 91 -17.94 -1.99 17.32
N ALA A 92 -17.76 -0.74 16.93
CA ALA A 92 -18.66 -0.02 16.04
C ALA A 92 -18.38 -0.27 14.54
N PHE A 93 -17.31 -1.01 14.21
CA PHE A 93 -17.00 -1.34 12.81
C PHE A 93 -17.76 -2.58 12.36
N GLU A 94 -18.24 -2.55 11.12
CA GLU A 94 -18.91 -3.66 10.47
C GLU A 94 -18.05 -4.25 9.35
N ILE A 95 -18.33 -5.49 8.97
CA ILE A 95 -17.64 -6.14 7.86
C ILE A 95 -17.90 -5.38 6.56
N GLY A 96 -16.84 -4.96 5.90
CA GLY A 96 -16.92 -4.19 4.66
C GLY A 96 -16.74 -2.69 4.85
N ASP A 97 -16.66 -2.21 6.08
CA ASP A 97 -16.35 -0.80 6.36
C ASP A 97 -14.99 -0.40 5.81
N VAL A 98 -14.86 0.86 5.46
CA VAL A 98 -13.61 1.48 5.03
C VAL A 98 -13.09 2.40 6.14
N MET A 99 -11.83 2.22 6.50
CA MET A 99 -11.14 3.11 7.43
C MET A 99 -10.02 3.86 6.72
N ILE A 100 -10.04 5.18 6.80
CA ILE A 100 -8.94 6.04 6.34
C ILE A 100 -7.93 6.18 7.49
N LEU A 101 -6.67 5.85 7.20
CA LEU A 101 -5.62 5.91 8.22
C LEU A 101 -5.15 7.36 8.44
N ASN A 102 -5.10 7.77 9.70
CA ASN A 102 -4.48 9.03 10.11
C ASN A 102 -3.16 8.83 10.83
N ASP A 103 -2.90 7.62 11.34
CA ASP A 103 -1.62 7.23 11.95
C ASP A 103 -1.47 5.70 11.93
N HIS A 104 -0.31 5.19 12.35
CA HIS A 104 -0.07 3.76 12.50
C HIS A 104 0.88 3.43 13.65
N ILE A 105 0.74 2.23 14.19
CA ILE A 105 1.65 1.62 15.16
C ILE A 105 2.34 0.45 14.50
N ASN A 106 3.67 0.49 14.43
CA ASN A 106 4.47 -0.56 13.82
C ASN A 106 4.96 -1.55 14.88
N LEU A 107 4.35 -2.73 14.91
CA LEU A 107 4.77 -3.87 15.75
C LEU A 107 5.50 -4.95 14.94
N LEU A 108 5.94 -4.64 13.72
CA LEU A 108 6.78 -5.56 12.95
C LEU A 108 8.16 -5.73 13.62
N PRO A 109 8.75 -6.93 13.56
CA PRO A 109 10.02 -7.21 14.23
C PRO A 109 11.23 -6.48 13.60
N ASN A 110 11.07 -5.97 12.38
CA ASN A 110 12.10 -5.29 11.62
C ASN A 110 11.60 -3.96 11.05
N ASN A 111 12.54 -3.03 10.87
CA ASN A 111 12.26 -1.74 10.25
C ASN A 111 13.13 -1.59 8.99
N PRO A 112 12.54 -1.29 7.80
CA PRO A 112 13.30 -1.16 6.55
C PRO A 112 14.25 0.03 6.51
N LEU A 113 14.15 0.96 7.47
CA LEU A 113 15.06 2.09 7.61
C LEU A 113 16.32 1.76 8.41
N MET A 114 16.42 0.56 9.01
CA MET A 114 17.64 0.09 9.65
C MET A 114 18.73 -0.19 8.59
N GLY A 115 19.98 0.11 8.96
CA GLY A 115 21.14 -0.04 8.07
C GLY A 115 21.58 1.28 7.45
N LYS A 116 22.30 1.21 6.32
CA LYS A 116 22.83 2.39 5.62
C LYS A 116 21.71 3.22 5.01
N ASN A 117 21.70 4.52 5.28
CA ASN A 117 20.74 5.43 4.66
C ASN A 117 21.03 5.64 3.16
N ILE A 118 19.97 5.62 2.36
CA ILE A 118 20.00 5.97 0.93
C ILE A 118 19.47 7.40 0.83
N LYS A 119 20.39 8.37 0.68
CA LYS A 119 20.06 9.80 0.73
C LYS A 119 19.03 10.22 -0.33
N GLU A 120 19.06 9.58 -1.47
CA GLU A 120 18.17 9.82 -2.61
C GLU A 120 16.71 9.45 -2.29
N LEU A 121 16.49 8.58 -1.31
CA LEU A 121 15.16 8.16 -0.86
C LEU A 121 14.63 9.00 0.30
N GLY A 122 15.49 9.74 1.00
CA GLY A 122 15.06 10.60 2.09
C GLY A 122 16.08 10.74 3.22
N PRO A 123 15.73 11.52 4.26
CA PRO A 123 16.60 11.75 5.41
C PRO A 123 16.77 10.48 6.24
N ARG A 124 17.86 10.44 7.04
CA ARG A 124 18.13 9.33 7.96
C ARG A 124 17.03 9.18 9.03
N PHE A 125 16.48 10.28 9.47
CA PHE A 125 15.43 10.37 10.49
C PHE A 125 14.24 11.10 9.87
N PRO A 126 13.30 10.38 9.21
CA PRO A 126 12.10 10.99 8.68
C PRO A 126 11.21 11.48 9.81
N ASP A 127 10.60 12.64 9.62
CA ASP A 127 9.56 13.13 10.51
C ASP A 127 8.28 12.29 10.33
N MET A 128 7.80 11.71 11.41
CA MET A 128 6.60 10.88 11.45
C MET A 128 5.45 11.55 12.22
N SER A 129 5.51 12.86 12.47
CA SER A 129 4.43 13.59 13.12
C SER A 129 3.16 13.69 12.27
N GLU A 130 3.31 13.63 10.93
CA GLU A 130 2.21 13.58 9.96
C GLU A 130 2.52 12.54 8.88
N PRO A 131 2.41 11.23 9.18
CA PRO A 131 2.80 10.18 8.25
C PRO A 131 1.83 10.05 7.06
N TYR A 132 0.61 10.58 7.18
CA TYR A 132 -0.42 10.60 6.15
C TYR A 132 -0.82 12.03 5.79
N ASP A 133 -0.95 12.31 4.49
CA ASP A 133 -1.29 13.64 3.99
C ASP A 133 -2.71 14.05 4.38
N LYS A 134 -2.84 15.03 5.27
CA LYS A 134 -4.12 15.54 5.77
C LYS A 134 -5.04 16.09 4.66
N LYS A 135 -4.47 16.62 3.57
CA LYS A 135 -5.27 17.12 2.44
C LYS A 135 -5.88 15.98 1.65
N ILE A 136 -5.13 14.87 1.48
CA ILE A 136 -5.63 13.66 0.84
C ILE A 136 -6.70 13.01 1.70
N ILE A 137 -6.50 12.93 3.02
CA ILE A 137 -7.49 12.42 3.98
C ILE A 137 -8.80 13.23 3.88
N ALA A 138 -8.72 14.56 3.98
CA ALA A 138 -9.90 15.43 3.89
C ALA A 138 -10.63 15.27 2.54
N LYS A 139 -9.87 15.16 1.44
CA LYS A 139 -10.44 14.91 0.12
C LYS A 139 -11.13 13.56 0.03
N ALA A 140 -10.56 12.51 0.62
CA ALA A 140 -11.14 11.17 0.63
C ALA A 140 -12.48 11.15 1.40
N HIS A 141 -12.54 11.83 2.56
CA HIS A 141 -13.81 12.01 3.30
C HIS A 141 -14.87 12.74 2.49
N GLY A 142 -14.50 13.85 1.82
CA GLY A 142 -15.44 14.60 0.98
C GLY A 142 -15.98 13.77 -0.19
N ILE A 143 -15.14 12.95 -0.82
CA ILE A 143 -15.56 12.04 -1.89
C ILE A 143 -16.51 10.97 -1.34
N ALA A 144 -16.14 10.34 -0.22
CA ALA A 144 -16.97 9.31 0.40
C ALA A 144 -18.36 9.84 0.77
N GLN A 145 -18.42 11.02 1.38
CA GLN A 145 -19.67 11.70 1.71
C GLN A 145 -20.52 11.98 0.46
N GLY A 146 -19.89 12.49 -0.62
CA GLY A 146 -20.58 12.76 -1.88
C GLY A 146 -21.13 11.51 -2.57
N LEU A 147 -20.53 10.36 -2.31
CA LEU A 147 -20.97 9.04 -2.81
C LEU A 147 -21.90 8.31 -1.85
N GLY A 148 -22.19 8.86 -0.68
CA GLY A 148 -23.04 8.24 0.33
C GLY A 148 -22.38 7.09 1.09
N TYR A 149 -21.05 6.98 1.06
CA TYR A 149 -20.31 5.99 1.85
C TYR A 149 -20.02 6.51 3.24
N ASN A 150 -20.31 5.68 4.25
CA ASN A 150 -19.80 5.89 5.59
C ASN A 150 -18.37 5.36 5.66
N VAL A 151 -17.43 6.21 6.07
CA VAL A 151 -16.03 5.84 6.26
C VAL A 151 -15.57 6.25 7.65
N HIS A 152 -14.74 5.41 8.24
CA HIS A 152 -14.11 5.68 9.53
C HIS A 152 -12.73 6.29 9.35
N GLU A 153 -12.21 6.88 10.41
CA GLU A 153 -10.82 7.34 10.49
C GLU A 153 -10.17 6.75 11.73
N GLY A 154 -8.91 6.35 11.64
CA GLY A 154 -8.28 5.73 12.80
C GLY A 154 -6.82 5.34 12.60
N VAL A 155 -6.28 4.72 13.65
CA VAL A 155 -4.90 4.25 13.74
C VAL A 155 -4.83 2.78 13.35
N TYR A 156 -3.88 2.45 12.47
CA TYR A 156 -3.63 1.08 12.03
C TYR A 156 -2.49 0.46 12.83
N VAL A 157 -2.70 -0.75 13.34
CA VAL A 157 -1.64 -1.54 13.99
C VAL A 157 -1.13 -2.58 13.01
N SER A 158 0.16 -2.53 12.69
CA SER A 158 0.82 -3.49 11.79
C SER A 158 1.51 -4.59 12.56
N VAL A 159 1.16 -5.84 12.28
CA VAL A 159 1.76 -7.06 12.82
C VAL A 159 2.30 -7.94 11.70
N SER A 160 3.14 -8.92 12.03
CA SER A 160 3.83 -9.73 11.01
C SER A 160 2.92 -10.73 10.29
N GLY A 161 1.81 -11.15 10.87
CA GLY A 161 1.08 -12.33 10.40
C GLY A 161 1.93 -13.62 10.55
N PRO A 162 1.53 -14.76 9.94
CA PRO A 162 0.29 -14.97 9.18
C PRO A 162 -0.94 -15.26 10.06
N CYS A 163 -0.77 -15.33 11.39
CA CYS A 163 -1.87 -15.57 12.33
C CYS A 163 -2.80 -14.35 12.37
N PHE A 164 -4.09 -14.60 12.61
CA PHE A 164 -5.02 -13.55 12.99
C PHE A 164 -4.69 -13.04 14.39
N GLU A 165 -5.16 -11.84 14.73
CA GLU A 165 -4.72 -11.03 15.89
C GLU A 165 -5.32 -11.48 17.23
N THR A 166 -5.78 -12.70 17.35
CA THR A 166 -6.33 -13.25 18.61
C THR A 166 -5.52 -14.38 19.14
#